data_8ff047c448aa9d21fda13ba09cab5c8a
#
_entry.id   8ff047c448aa9d21fda13ba09cab5c8a
#
_cell.length_a   1.000
_cell.length_b   1.000
_cell.length_c   1.000
_cell.angle_alpha   90.00
_cell.angle_beta   90.00
_cell.angle_gamma   90.00
#
_symmetry.space_group_name_H-M   'P 1'
#
loop_
_entity.id
_entity.type
_entity.pdbx_description
1 polymer ?
#
loop_
_entity_poly.entity_id
_entity_poly.type
_entity_poly.pdbx_seq_one_letter_code
_entity_poly.pdbx_strand_id
1 'polypeptide(L)'
;GFTVAEIASLLQSKFPEFDQEKFLAKAESLQGYLFPDTYFFFRDDSEEKILNTLFGNFKNKISNLAEAISKSGRSEKDIVIMASIIEEEANNSADRRIISGILWKRIDKGMALQVDVPFYYITHIGVSGITLDDLATSSPYNTYMHKGLPPTPISSPGLDAIDAALHPVVSPYYFYLADHDGKTHYAKTFDGHLVNKQTYLQ
;
A
#
# COMPACT_ATOMS: atom_id res chain seq x y z
N GLY A 1 1.00 6.02 -4.67
CA GLY A 1 0.05 5.53 -3.68
C GLY A 1 -1.39 6.02 -3.82
N PHE A 2 -1.94 6.23 -5.04
CA PHE A 2 -3.34 6.66 -5.17
C PHE A 2 -4.29 5.45 -5.18
N THR A 3 -5.45 5.62 -4.55
CA THR A 3 -6.61 4.73 -4.73
C THR A 3 -7.25 4.94 -6.10
N VAL A 4 -8.07 3.99 -6.54
CA VAL A 4 -8.88 4.15 -7.78
C VAL A 4 -9.78 5.38 -7.72
N ALA A 5 -10.35 5.69 -6.55
CA ALA A 5 -11.20 6.87 -6.36
C ALA A 5 -10.41 8.18 -6.51
N GLU A 6 -9.19 8.25 -5.96
CA GLU A 6 -8.32 9.43 -6.12
C GLU A 6 -7.83 9.59 -7.54
N ILE A 7 -7.50 8.48 -8.24
CA ILE A 7 -7.17 8.51 -9.68
C ILE A 7 -8.35 9.06 -10.47
N ALA A 8 -9.57 8.59 -10.23
CA ALA A 8 -10.77 9.05 -10.91
C ALA A 8 -11.02 10.55 -10.66
N SER A 9 -10.88 11.01 -9.41
CA SER A 9 -11.01 12.42 -9.04
C SER A 9 -9.95 13.30 -9.70
N LEU A 10 -8.69 12.82 -9.78
CA LEU A 10 -7.62 13.51 -10.48
C LEU A 10 -7.93 13.64 -11.98
N LEU A 11 -8.38 12.56 -12.62
CA LEU A 11 -8.75 12.56 -14.04
C LEU A 11 -9.90 13.53 -14.31
N GLN A 12 -10.96 13.50 -13.50
CA GLN A 12 -12.08 14.45 -13.60
C GLN A 12 -11.61 15.91 -13.46
N SER A 13 -10.65 16.19 -12.59
CA SER A 13 -10.09 17.53 -12.42
C SER A 13 -9.31 18.04 -13.63
N LYS A 14 -8.74 17.13 -14.43
CA LYS A 14 -7.92 17.43 -15.62
C LYS A 14 -8.73 17.39 -16.92
N PHE A 15 -9.75 16.57 -16.97
CA PHE A 15 -10.60 16.33 -18.13
C PHE A 15 -12.07 16.59 -17.75
N PRO A 16 -12.63 17.79 -17.97
CA PRO A 16 -13.98 18.14 -17.53
C PRO A 16 -15.09 17.23 -18.07
N GLU A 17 -14.89 16.62 -19.24
CA GLU A 17 -15.85 15.72 -19.88
C GLU A 17 -15.67 14.24 -19.46
N PHE A 18 -14.68 13.96 -18.60
CA PHE A 18 -14.43 12.61 -18.09
C PHE A 18 -15.56 12.16 -17.16
N ASP A 19 -16.11 11.00 -17.43
CA ASP A 19 -17.18 10.40 -16.63
C ASP A 19 -16.56 9.55 -15.50
N GLN A 20 -16.46 10.18 -14.31
CA GLN A 20 -15.87 9.55 -13.13
C GLN A 20 -16.67 8.31 -12.69
N GLU A 21 -18.01 8.34 -12.76
CA GLU A 21 -18.84 7.21 -12.34
C GLU A 21 -18.64 6.01 -13.27
N LYS A 22 -18.63 6.25 -14.56
CA LYS A 22 -18.38 5.21 -15.57
C LYS A 22 -16.96 4.62 -15.45
N PHE A 23 -15.95 5.43 -15.11
CA PHE A 23 -14.61 4.94 -14.84
C PHE A 23 -14.59 4.08 -13.58
N LEU A 24 -15.15 4.54 -12.47
CA LEU A 24 -15.19 3.81 -11.20
C LEU A 24 -15.90 2.48 -11.33
N ALA A 25 -17.03 2.42 -12.03
CA ALA A 25 -17.78 1.18 -12.25
C ALA A 25 -16.92 0.07 -12.92
N LYS A 26 -15.94 0.45 -13.75
CA LYS A 26 -15.01 -0.49 -14.40
C LYS A 26 -13.72 -0.73 -13.63
N ALA A 27 -13.28 0.26 -12.87
CA ALA A 27 -11.97 0.29 -12.21
C ALA A 27 -11.99 -0.27 -10.77
N GLU A 28 -13.15 -0.41 -10.14
CA GLU A 28 -13.28 -0.83 -8.73
C GLU A 28 -12.53 -2.15 -8.43
N SER A 29 -12.65 -3.13 -9.32
CA SER A 29 -11.96 -4.42 -9.19
C SER A 29 -10.45 -4.35 -9.46
N LEU A 30 -9.95 -3.20 -9.92
CA LEU A 30 -8.55 -2.95 -10.28
C LEU A 30 -7.82 -2.10 -9.23
N GLN A 31 -8.35 -2.01 -7.98
CA GLN A 31 -7.65 -1.34 -6.89
C GLN A 31 -6.24 -1.92 -6.68
N GLY A 32 -5.22 -1.06 -6.79
CA GLY A 32 -3.81 -1.44 -6.71
C GLY A 32 -3.16 -1.88 -8.04
N TYR A 33 -3.96 -1.98 -9.11
CA TYR A 33 -3.49 -2.46 -10.42
C TYR A 33 -3.44 -1.35 -11.49
N LEU A 34 -3.64 -0.10 -11.11
CA LEU A 34 -3.49 1.06 -12.00
C LEU A 34 -2.12 1.70 -11.75
N PHE A 35 -1.12 1.34 -12.57
CA PHE A 35 0.28 1.65 -12.29
C PHE A 35 0.55 3.17 -12.27
N PRO A 36 1.21 3.73 -11.23
CA PRO A 36 1.58 5.12 -11.18
C PRO A 36 2.77 5.40 -12.12
N ASP A 37 2.50 6.22 -13.15
CA ASP A 37 3.49 6.67 -14.12
C ASP A 37 3.05 8.02 -14.72
N THR A 38 3.85 8.58 -15.61
CA THR A 38 3.47 9.75 -16.41
C THR A 38 2.77 9.30 -17.68
N TYR A 39 1.53 9.73 -17.87
CA TYR A 39 0.72 9.39 -19.02
C TYR A 39 0.32 10.63 -19.82
N PHE A 40 0.18 10.44 -21.13
CA PHE A 40 -0.32 11.48 -22.03
C PHE A 40 -1.67 11.01 -22.59
N PHE A 41 -2.72 11.75 -22.27
CA PHE A 41 -4.07 11.49 -22.75
C PHE A 41 -4.58 12.67 -23.55
N PHE A 42 -5.37 12.36 -24.58
CA PHE A 42 -6.13 13.38 -25.32
C PHE A 42 -7.45 13.66 -24.59
N ARG A 43 -8.04 14.83 -24.87
CA ARG A 43 -9.28 15.26 -24.21
C ARG A 43 -10.49 14.37 -24.55
N ASP A 44 -10.47 13.73 -25.71
CA ASP A 44 -11.49 12.84 -26.25
C ASP A 44 -11.17 11.35 -25.97
N ASP A 45 -10.13 11.05 -25.22
CA ASP A 45 -9.85 9.67 -24.80
C ASP A 45 -10.94 9.17 -23.87
N SER A 46 -11.53 8.01 -24.20
CA SER A 46 -12.56 7.39 -23.36
C SER A 46 -12.00 6.86 -22.05
N GLU A 47 -12.88 6.77 -21.02
CA GLU A 47 -12.54 6.19 -19.70
C GLU A 47 -11.96 4.78 -19.84
N GLU A 48 -12.47 4.00 -20.80
CA GLU A 48 -11.97 2.65 -21.07
C GLU A 48 -10.56 2.65 -21.65
N LYS A 49 -10.24 3.59 -22.56
CA LYS A 49 -8.87 3.73 -23.09
C LYS A 49 -7.90 4.13 -21.99
N ILE A 50 -8.28 5.08 -21.13
CA ILE A 50 -7.47 5.52 -19.99
C ILE A 50 -7.25 4.33 -19.05
N LEU A 51 -8.30 3.63 -18.65
CA LEU A 51 -8.23 2.47 -17.76
C LEU A 51 -7.31 1.38 -18.32
N ASN A 52 -7.50 1.03 -19.60
CA ASN A 52 -6.69 0.02 -20.27
C ASN A 52 -5.21 0.42 -20.38
N THR A 53 -4.91 1.71 -20.52
CA THR A 53 -3.54 2.22 -20.54
C THR A 53 -2.87 2.05 -19.17
N LEU A 54 -3.54 2.46 -18.09
CA LEU A 54 -3.03 2.35 -16.72
C LEU A 54 -2.82 0.87 -16.32
N PHE A 55 -3.82 0.04 -16.57
CA PHE A 55 -3.75 -1.39 -16.27
C PHE A 55 -2.79 -2.15 -17.19
N GLY A 56 -2.72 -1.77 -18.47
CA GLY A 56 -1.76 -2.34 -19.42
C GLY A 56 -0.30 -2.07 -19.00
N ASN A 57 -0.01 -0.87 -18.48
CA ASN A 57 1.30 -0.56 -17.94
C ASN A 57 1.61 -1.39 -16.70
N PHE A 58 0.65 -1.58 -15.79
CA PHE A 58 0.80 -2.49 -14.65
C PHE A 58 1.20 -3.89 -15.13
N LYS A 59 0.43 -4.48 -16.06
CA LYS A 59 0.73 -5.82 -16.60
C LYS A 59 2.12 -5.91 -17.21
N ASN A 60 2.55 -4.87 -17.90
CA ASN A 60 3.89 -4.79 -18.48
C ASN A 60 4.99 -4.78 -17.41
N LYS A 61 4.82 -3.98 -16.35
CA LYS A 61 5.78 -3.91 -15.24
C LYS A 61 5.85 -5.23 -14.49
N ILE A 62 4.69 -5.83 -14.16
CA ILE A 62 4.64 -7.06 -13.37
C ILE A 62 5.13 -8.28 -14.15
N SER A 63 4.93 -8.33 -15.47
CA SER A 63 5.42 -9.44 -16.30
C SER A 63 6.95 -9.57 -16.24
N ASN A 64 7.66 -8.47 -16.12
CA ASN A 64 9.12 -8.46 -15.95
C ASN A 64 9.57 -9.00 -14.59
N LEU A 65 8.67 -9.11 -13.63
CA LEU A 65 8.91 -9.61 -12.27
C LEU A 65 8.37 -11.03 -12.05
N ALA A 66 7.80 -11.67 -13.09
CA ALA A 66 7.14 -12.97 -12.97
C ALA A 66 8.05 -14.06 -12.37
N GLU A 67 9.34 -14.08 -12.73
CA GLU A 67 10.32 -15.02 -12.17
C GLU A 67 10.57 -14.74 -10.68
N ALA A 68 10.71 -13.49 -10.29
CA ALA A 68 10.90 -13.09 -8.89
C ALA A 68 9.67 -13.41 -8.04
N ILE A 69 8.45 -13.17 -8.58
CA ILE A 69 7.19 -13.54 -7.93
C ILE A 69 7.15 -15.05 -7.71
N SER A 70 7.43 -15.84 -8.75
CA SER A 70 7.45 -17.30 -8.65
C SER A 70 8.45 -17.80 -7.58
N LYS A 71 9.64 -17.20 -7.51
CA LYS A 71 10.67 -17.56 -6.52
C LYS A 71 10.34 -17.14 -5.09
N SER A 72 9.52 -16.10 -4.92
CA SER A 72 9.14 -15.57 -3.61
C SER A 72 8.26 -16.56 -2.81
N GLY A 73 7.60 -17.51 -3.46
CA GLY A 73 6.62 -18.40 -2.87
C GLY A 73 5.30 -17.72 -2.47
N ARG A 74 5.08 -16.49 -2.93
CA ARG A 74 3.87 -15.68 -2.68
C ARG A 74 3.09 -15.45 -3.97
N SER A 75 1.78 -15.25 -3.87
CA SER A 75 0.99 -14.91 -5.06
C SER A 75 1.26 -13.47 -5.52
N GLU A 76 1.05 -13.19 -6.82
CA GLU A 76 1.09 -11.81 -7.35
C GLU A 76 0.16 -10.89 -6.56
N LYS A 77 -1.04 -11.36 -6.23
CA LYS A 77 -2.01 -10.63 -5.41
C LYS A 77 -1.41 -10.25 -4.06
N ASP A 78 -0.79 -11.18 -3.34
CA ASP A 78 -0.20 -10.91 -2.03
C ASP A 78 0.95 -9.90 -2.12
N ILE A 79 1.76 -10.00 -3.17
CA ILE A 79 2.85 -9.04 -3.44
C ILE A 79 2.28 -7.63 -3.67
N VAL A 80 1.22 -7.50 -4.48
CA VAL A 80 0.61 -6.19 -4.76
C VAL A 80 -0.06 -5.61 -3.51
N ILE A 81 -0.74 -6.43 -2.71
CA ILE A 81 -1.32 -5.98 -1.44
C ILE A 81 -0.22 -5.50 -0.49
N MET A 82 0.83 -6.28 -0.30
CA MET A 82 1.96 -5.88 0.56
C MET A 82 2.63 -4.62 0.03
N ALA A 83 2.86 -4.53 -1.28
CA ALA A 83 3.45 -3.35 -1.91
C ALA A 83 2.61 -2.09 -1.69
N SER A 84 1.27 -2.20 -1.75
CA SER A 84 0.37 -1.07 -1.51
C SER A 84 0.42 -0.57 -0.06
N ILE A 85 0.70 -1.44 0.90
CA ILE A 85 0.95 -1.05 2.29
C ILE A 85 2.31 -0.37 2.41
N ILE A 86 3.37 -0.98 1.87
CA ILE A 86 4.74 -0.46 1.93
C ILE A 86 4.86 0.91 1.26
N GLU A 87 4.11 1.15 0.17
CA GLU A 87 4.07 2.43 -0.54
C GLU A 87 3.69 3.58 0.40
N GLU A 88 2.72 3.35 1.29
CA GLU A 88 2.20 4.34 2.24
C GLU A 88 3.01 4.41 3.55
N GLU A 89 3.78 3.35 3.90
CA GLU A 89 4.52 3.26 5.15
C GLU A 89 5.91 3.90 5.10
N ALA A 90 6.53 4.01 3.91
CA ALA A 90 7.90 4.49 3.80
C ALA A 90 8.18 5.25 2.51
N ASN A 91 8.98 6.31 2.63
CA ASN A 91 9.31 7.22 1.53
C ASN A 91 10.64 6.89 0.84
N ASN A 92 11.38 5.88 1.30
CA ASN A 92 12.67 5.51 0.71
C ASN A 92 12.83 3.99 0.59
N SER A 93 13.59 3.56 -0.40
CA SER A 93 13.76 2.14 -0.77
C SER A 93 14.40 1.30 0.35
N ALA A 94 15.28 1.86 1.17
CA ALA A 94 15.93 1.12 2.25
C ALA A 94 14.93 0.75 3.35
N ASP A 95 14.14 1.71 3.81
CA ASP A 95 13.09 1.49 4.80
C ASP A 95 11.99 0.59 4.26
N ARG A 96 11.55 0.79 2.99
CA ARG A 96 10.58 -0.09 2.32
C ARG A 96 10.97 -1.56 2.42
N ARG A 97 12.22 -1.91 2.14
CA ARG A 97 12.72 -3.30 2.20
C ARG A 97 12.81 -3.84 3.62
N ILE A 98 13.19 -3.02 4.61
CA ILE A 98 13.24 -3.44 6.02
C ILE A 98 11.83 -3.63 6.56
N ILE A 99 10.91 -2.69 6.30
CA ILE A 99 9.50 -2.76 6.70
C ILE A 99 8.84 -3.98 6.05
N SER A 100 9.07 -4.21 4.75
CA SER A 100 8.63 -5.42 4.07
C SER A 100 9.05 -6.68 4.80
N GLY A 101 10.33 -6.77 5.19
CA GLY A 101 10.86 -7.91 5.95
C GLY A 101 10.21 -8.07 7.33
N ILE A 102 9.84 -6.98 7.99
CA ILE A 102 9.10 -7.00 9.25
C ILE A 102 7.68 -7.53 9.02
N LEU A 103 6.96 -6.97 8.05
CA LEU A 103 5.55 -7.29 7.79
C LEU A 103 5.40 -8.75 7.32
N TRP A 104 6.23 -9.22 6.39
CA TRP A 104 6.23 -10.62 5.98
C TRP A 104 6.53 -11.56 7.14
N LYS A 105 7.53 -11.24 7.95
CA LYS A 105 7.87 -12.03 9.15
C LYS A 105 6.71 -12.09 10.15
N ARG A 106 5.95 -11.00 10.34
CA ARG A 106 4.75 -11.00 11.19
C ARG A 106 3.70 -11.96 10.63
N ILE A 107 3.43 -11.93 9.32
CA ILE A 107 2.50 -12.86 8.66
C ILE A 107 2.95 -14.31 8.88
N ASP A 108 4.22 -14.63 8.59
CA ASP A 108 4.77 -15.98 8.71
C ASP A 108 4.74 -16.52 10.17
N LYS A 109 4.75 -15.61 11.16
CA LYS A 109 4.60 -15.91 12.59
C LYS A 109 3.15 -15.92 13.08
N GLY A 110 2.17 -15.66 12.22
CA GLY A 110 0.77 -15.53 12.60
C GLY A 110 0.47 -14.35 13.51
N MET A 111 1.30 -13.28 13.41
CA MET A 111 1.07 -12.01 14.09
C MET A 111 0.17 -11.11 13.25
N ALA A 112 -0.58 -10.23 13.91
CA ALA A 112 -1.31 -9.15 13.23
C ALA A 112 -0.32 -8.11 12.68
N LEU A 113 -0.63 -7.49 11.53
CA LEU A 113 0.26 -6.49 10.92
C LEU A 113 0.36 -5.22 11.76
N GLN A 114 -0.75 -4.75 12.34
CA GLN A 114 -0.84 -3.56 13.18
C GLN A 114 -0.24 -2.32 12.49
N VAL A 115 -0.69 -2.10 11.26
CA VAL A 115 -0.37 -0.92 10.44
C VAL A 115 -1.64 -0.10 10.23
N ASP A 116 -1.51 1.23 10.23
CA ASP A 116 -2.64 2.16 10.21
C ASP A 116 -3.20 2.39 8.79
N VAL A 117 -2.35 2.30 7.78
CA VAL A 117 -2.70 2.69 6.42
C VAL A 117 -3.90 1.95 5.80
N PRO A 118 -4.13 0.64 6.02
CA PRO A 118 -5.36 0.00 5.53
C PRO A 118 -6.61 0.51 6.21
N PHE A 119 -6.48 1.05 7.42
CA PHE A 119 -7.59 1.64 8.16
C PHE A 119 -7.99 2.99 7.55
N TYR A 120 -7.01 3.83 7.17
CA TYR A 120 -7.29 5.09 6.47
C TYR A 120 -7.99 4.87 5.14
N TYR A 121 -7.65 3.80 4.44
CA TYR A 121 -8.28 3.42 3.18
C TYR A 121 -9.81 3.25 3.30
N ILE A 122 -10.29 2.68 4.41
CA ILE A 122 -11.73 2.43 4.60
C ILE A 122 -12.47 3.57 5.31
N THR A 123 -11.79 4.36 6.14
CA THR A 123 -12.43 5.41 6.94
C THR A 123 -12.32 6.79 6.30
N HIS A 124 -11.37 6.99 5.39
CA HIS A 124 -10.99 8.29 4.82
C HIS A 124 -10.63 9.35 5.88
N ILE A 125 -10.32 8.91 7.11
CA ILE A 125 -9.87 9.75 8.22
C ILE A 125 -8.34 9.80 8.17
N GLY A 126 -7.76 11.00 8.23
CA GLY A 126 -6.29 11.17 8.26
C GLY A 126 -5.65 10.61 9.54
N VAL A 127 -4.33 10.40 9.50
CA VAL A 127 -3.51 9.79 10.58
C VAL A 127 -3.77 10.35 11.98
N SER A 128 -4.09 11.64 12.08
CA SER A 128 -4.33 12.33 13.35
C SER A 128 -5.72 12.07 13.94
N GLY A 129 -6.58 11.30 13.28
CA GLY A 129 -7.99 11.12 13.65
C GLY A 129 -8.36 9.74 14.18
N ILE A 130 -7.48 8.72 14.14
CA ILE A 130 -7.82 7.36 14.61
C ILE A 130 -7.86 7.34 16.12
N THR A 131 -9.02 6.94 16.66
CA THR A 131 -9.26 6.72 18.10
C THR A 131 -9.09 5.24 18.45
N LEU A 132 -9.03 4.93 19.75
CA LEU A 132 -9.04 3.54 20.22
C LEU A 132 -10.33 2.79 19.85
N ASP A 133 -11.46 3.51 19.78
CA ASP A 133 -12.74 2.94 19.38
C ASP A 133 -12.75 2.60 17.87
N ASP A 134 -12.07 3.41 17.06
CA ASP A 134 -11.90 3.11 15.65
C ASP A 134 -11.09 1.82 15.43
N LEU A 135 -10.05 1.60 16.25
CA LEU A 135 -9.25 0.37 16.19
C LEU A 135 -10.04 -0.89 16.58
N ALA A 136 -11.19 -0.74 17.25
CA ALA A 136 -12.09 -1.84 17.57
C ALA A 136 -13.12 -2.11 16.45
N THR A 137 -13.14 -1.32 15.37
CA THR A 137 -14.08 -1.49 14.27
C THR A 137 -13.87 -2.82 13.55
N SER A 138 -14.95 -3.60 13.42
CA SER A 138 -14.93 -4.86 12.68
C SER A 138 -14.91 -4.57 11.17
N SER A 139 -13.72 -4.51 10.60
CA SER A 139 -13.49 -4.40 9.15
C SER A 139 -12.40 -5.40 8.75
N PRO A 140 -12.51 -6.09 7.60
CA PRO A 140 -11.46 -6.97 7.12
C PRO A 140 -10.15 -6.26 6.78
N TYR A 141 -10.17 -4.92 6.72
CA TYR A 141 -8.97 -4.08 6.55
C TYR A 141 -8.34 -3.67 7.89
N ASN A 142 -8.98 -3.97 9.03
CA ASN A 142 -8.42 -3.66 10.34
C ASN A 142 -7.31 -4.67 10.69
N THR A 143 -6.08 -4.29 10.41
CA THR A 143 -4.88 -5.10 10.63
C THR A 143 -4.48 -5.24 12.10
N TYR A 144 -5.18 -4.59 13.03
CA TYR A 144 -5.04 -4.79 14.47
C TYR A 144 -5.86 -5.98 14.95
N MET A 145 -7.04 -6.19 14.36
CA MET A 145 -7.96 -7.27 14.71
C MET A 145 -7.77 -8.53 13.88
N HIS A 146 -7.44 -8.35 12.59
CA HIS A 146 -7.30 -9.47 11.65
C HIS A 146 -5.83 -9.74 11.33
N LYS A 147 -5.48 -11.03 11.31
CA LYS A 147 -4.15 -11.51 10.91
C LYS A 147 -4.09 -11.66 9.40
N GLY A 148 -2.88 -11.54 8.85
CA GLY A 148 -2.66 -11.66 7.40
C GLY A 148 -2.82 -10.34 6.67
N LEU A 149 -2.90 -10.42 5.35
CA LEU A 149 -3.08 -9.28 4.47
C LEU A 149 -4.55 -8.84 4.43
N PRO A 150 -4.84 -7.54 4.19
CA PRO A 150 -6.18 -7.09 3.87
C PRO A 150 -6.69 -7.73 2.56
N PRO A 151 -8.01 -7.67 2.29
CA PRO A 151 -8.63 -8.37 1.15
C PRO A 151 -8.14 -7.92 -0.23
N THR A 152 -7.81 -6.63 -0.35
CA THR A 152 -7.34 -5.99 -1.59
C THR A 152 -6.20 -5.02 -1.31
N PRO A 153 -5.45 -4.60 -2.35
CA PRO A 153 -4.56 -3.46 -2.22
C PRO A 153 -5.31 -2.20 -1.76
N ILE A 154 -4.63 -1.32 -1.02
CA ILE A 154 -5.18 -0.08 -0.48
C ILE A 154 -4.81 1.15 -1.32
N SER A 155 -3.79 1.04 -2.13
CA SER A 155 -3.31 2.07 -3.05
C SER A 155 -2.66 1.42 -4.27
N SER A 156 -2.33 2.20 -5.29
CA SER A 156 -1.60 1.75 -6.48
C SER A 156 -0.09 1.89 -6.25
N PRO A 157 0.64 0.78 -5.98
CA PRO A 157 2.06 0.83 -5.65
C PRO A 157 2.93 1.10 -6.88
N GLY A 158 4.03 1.83 -6.66
CA GLY A 158 5.10 1.99 -7.63
C GLY A 158 6.03 0.78 -7.68
N LEU A 159 6.94 0.77 -8.67
CA LEU A 159 7.86 -0.35 -8.89
C LEU A 159 8.79 -0.60 -7.70
N ASP A 160 9.22 0.46 -7.01
CA ASP A 160 10.10 0.35 -5.83
C ASP A 160 9.42 -0.35 -4.65
N ALA A 161 8.14 -0.08 -4.41
CA ALA A 161 7.37 -0.77 -3.37
C ALA A 161 7.10 -2.24 -3.74
N ILE A 162 6.82 -2.53 -5.03
CA ILE A 162 6.67 -3.91 -5.52
C ILE A 162 8.00 -4.67 -5.38
N ASP A 163 9.12 -4.06 -5.75
CA ASP A 163 10.44 -4.65 -5.58
C ASP A 163 10.77 -4.90 -4.09
N ALA A 164 10.43 -3.95 -3.20
CA ALA A 164 10.60 -4.11 -1.77
C ALA A 164 9.74 -5.26 -1.21
N ALA A 165 8.52 -5.45 -1.70
CA ALA A 165 7.68 -6.59 -1.33
C ALA A 165 8.25 -7.93 -1.78
N LEU A 166 8.92 -7.96 -2.94
CA LEU A 166 9.56 -9.16 -3.51
C LEU A 166 10.92 -9.47 -2.87
N HIS A 167 11.68 -8.45 -2.47
CA HIS A 167 13.05 -8.58 -1.97
C HIS A 167 13.18 -7.98 -0.55
N PRO A 168 12.42 -8.54 0.43
CA PRO A 168 12.45 -8.05 1.80
C PRO A 168 13.83 -8.25 2.45
N VAL A 169 14.25 -7.29 3.27
CA VAL A 169 15.47 -7.41 4.07
C VAL A 169 15.18 -8.22 5.33
N VAL A 170 15.90 -9.32 5.51
CA VAL A 170 15.85 -10.08 6.77
C VAL A 170 16.50 -9.26 7.89
N SER A 171 15.73 -8.95 8.92
CA SER A 171 16.18 -8.14 10.05
C SER A 171 15.75 -8.75 11.38
N PRO A 172 16.37 -8.40 12.52
CA PRO A 172 15.92 -8.86 13.82
C PRO A 172 14.68 -8.12 14.34
N TYR A 173 14.20 -7.10 13.61
CA TYR A 173 13.14 -6.20 14.07
C TYR A 173 11.74 -6.79 13.87
N TYR A 174 10.82 -6.40 14.75
CA TYR A 174 9.38 -6.70 14.69
C TYR A 174 8.52 -5.45 14.71
N PHE A 175 9.09 -4.30 15.08
CA PHE A 175 8.40 -3.02 15.27
C PHE A 175 9.19 -1.91 14.60
N TYR A 176 8.48 -0.89 14.16
CA TYR A 176 9.03 0.34 13.62
C TYR A 176 8.08 1.52 13.93
N LEU A 177 8.59 2.72 13.84
CA LEU A 177 7.84 3.96 13.80
C LEU A 177 8.66 5.01 13.03
N ALA A 178 7.98 5.97 12.41
CA ALA A 178 8.61 7.17 11.87
C ALA A 178 8.52 8.30 12.89
N ASP A 179 9.58 9.07 13.07
CA ASP A 179 9.56 10.30 13.86
C ASP A 179 9.02 11.50 13.05
N HIS A 180 8.95 12.67 13.68
CA HIS A 180 8.43 13.90 13.03
C HIS A 180 9.27 14.37 11.83
N ASP A 181 10.55 13.97 11.77
CA ASP A 181 11.45 14.26 10.64
C ASP A 181 11.35 13.19 9.53
N GLY A 182 10.48 12.18 9.71
CA GLY A 182 10.28 11.08 8.76
C GLY A 182 11.37 10.00 8.82
N LYS A 183 12.22 10.00 9.87
CA LYS A 183 13.22 8.97 10.07
C LYS A 183 12.61 7.75 10.75
N THR A 184 12.88 6.57 10.21
CA THR A 184 12.36 5.30 10.75
C THR A 184 13.24 4.76 11.87
N HIS A 185 12.62 4.42 12.99
CA HIS A 185 13.23 3.78 14.17
C HIS A 185 12.71 2.37 14.34
N TYR A 186 13.60 1.40 14.44
CA TYR A 186 13.28 -0.02 14.49
C TYR A 186 13.47 -0.58 15.90
N ALA A 187 12.65 -1.55 16.29
CA ALA A 187 12.78 -2.26 17.56
C ALA A 187 12.57 -3.78 17.41
N LYS A 188 13.31 -4.55 18.21
CA LYS A 188 13.21 -6.02 18.26
C LYS A 188 12.03 -6.48 19.13
N THR A 189 11.74 -5.72 20.18
CA THR A 189 10.75 -6.05 21.21
C THR A 189 9.72 -4.92 21.33
N PHE A 190 8.56 -5.24 21.90
CA PHE A 190 7.54 -4.23 22.18
C PHE A 190 8.02 -3.17 23.19
N ASP A 191 8.76 -3.58 24.23
CA ASP A 191 9.34 -2.63 25.20
C ASP A 191 10.29 -1.64 24.50
N GLY A 192 11.14 -2.14 23.59
CA GLY A 192 12.00 -1.28 22.78
C GLY A 192 11.21 -0.33 21.88
N HIS A 193 10.06 -0.77 21.35
CA HIS A 193 9.15 0.09 20.59
C HIS A 193 8.52 1.18 21.49
N LEU A 194 8.11 0.85 22.72
CA LEU A 194 7.60 1.84 23.66
C LEU A 194 8.67 2.89 24.03
N VAL A 195 9.92 2.47 24.20
CA VAL A 195 11.05 3.41 24.40
C VAL A 195 11.20 4.32 23.17
N ASN A 196 11.16 3.78 21.95
CA ASN A 196 11.23 4.61 20.75
C ASN A 196 10.06 5.62 20.69
N LYS A 197 8.83 5.21 21.03
CA LYS A 197 7.67 6.13 21.08
C LYS A 197 7.90 7.27 22.06
N GLN A 198 8.40 6.98 23.25
CA GLN A 198 8.70 8.00 24.26
C GLN A 198 9.83 8.94 23.83
N THR A 199 10.80 8.44 23.06
CA THR A 199 11.99 9.21 22.69
C THR A 199 11.76 10.10 21.48
N TYR A 200 10.97 9.62 20.50
CA TYR A 200 10.91 10.23 19.17
C TYR A 200 9.53 10.80 18.77
N LEU A 201 8.48 10.55 19.58
CA LEU A 201 7.11 11.04 19.29
C LEU A 201 6.56 12.00 20.37
N GLN A 202 7.43 12.51 21.27
CA GLN A 202 7.06 13.52 22.27
C GLN A 202 7.27 14.94 21.75
#